data_86728ae4563aef45877866dd614d04db
#
_entry.id   86728ae4563aef45877866dd614d04db
#
_cell.length_a   1.000
_cell.length_b   1.000
_cell.length_c   1.000
_cell.angle_alpha   90.00
_cell.angle_beta   90.00
_cell.angle_gamma   90.00
#
_symmetry.space_group_name_H-M   'P 1'
#
loop_
_entity.id
_entity.type
_entity.pdbx_description
1 polymer ?
#
loop_
_entity_poly.entity_id
_entity_poly.type
_entity_poly.pdbx_seq_one_letter_code
_entity_poly.pdbx_strand_id
1 'polypeptide(L)'
;YSKMFPQAPQMNLPKANSPEVEAKMKALKGKLDKYKDAILKDVKEVTSISLLPPPKARPGEKLNKDEVHVFILVDDAKTDKFKRLPLIDKLTIQTSKLATDIDKNFKPQVMLISELKEACYDAKHDLIAMIATSSIIYDKGLLSALKVSEVHKNMTTKKFEKYVVSYIAVGSLFRGDADPKDIDVAIIIDDTDVKRMSRFELKEKLRAIILTMGQDASHI
;
A
#
# COMPACT_ATOMS: atom_id res chain seq x y z
N TYR A 1 33.47 21.09 -33.09
CA TYR A 1 32.23 20.39 -33.51
C TYR A 1 31.34 20.25 -32.30
N SER A 2 30.51 21.27 -32.05
CA SER A 2 29.49 21.28 -31.01
C SER A 2 28.23 20.65 -31.61
N LYS A 3 27.85 19.42 -31.18
CA LYS A 3 26.56 18.82 -31.54
C LYS A 3 25.49 19.33 -30.57
N MET A 4 24.58 20.12 -31.09
CA MET A 4 23.31 20.51 -30.49
C MET A 4 22.54 19.21 -30.08
N PHE A 5 22.27 19.05 -28.79
CA PHE A 5 21.25 18.13 -28.33
C PHE A 5 19.89 18.84 -28.43
N PRO A 6 18.85 18.18 -28.99
CA PRO A 6 17.51 18.77 -28.98
C PRO A 6 17.02 18.84 -27.54
N GLN A 7 16.57 20.02 -27.13
CA GLN A 7 15.93 20.22 -25.83
C GLN A 7 14.67 19.35 -25.75
N ALA A 8 14.57 18.53 -24.70
CA ALA A 8 13.36 17.77 -24.41
C ALA A 8 12.16 18.74 -24.24
N PRO A 9 10.97 18.40 -24.73
CA PRO A 9 9.79 19.25 -24.58
C PRO A 9 9.54 19.46 -23.08
N GLN A 10 9.48 20.72 -22.67
CA GLN A 10 9.06 21.10 -21.32
C GLN A 10 7.61 20.66 -21.15
N MET A 11 7.38 19.57 -20.43
CA MET A 11 6.04 19.23 -19.95
C MET A 11 5.61 20.32 -18.98
N ASN A 12 4.63 21.13 -19.39
CA ASN A 12 3.89 22.01 -18.50
C ASN A 12 3.14 21.18 -17.47
N LEU A 13 3.81 20.82 -16.37
CA LEU A 13 3.16 20.31 -15.19
C LEU A 13 2.22 21.42 -14.68
N PRO A 14 0.93 21.13 -14.45
CA PRO A 14 0.02 22.12 -13.88
C PRO A 14 0.64 22.59 -12.55
N LYS A 15 0.75 23.91 -12.38
CA LYS A 15 1.25 24.52 -11.15
C LYS A 15 0.37 24.00 -10.00
N ALA A 16 0.96 23.24 -9.08
CA ALA A 16 0.29 22.59 -7.95
C ALA A 16 -0.43 23.55 -6.98
N ASN A 17 -0.38 24.85 -7.20
CA ASN A 17 -0.81 25.91 -6.28
C ASN A 17 -1.83 26.87 -6.93
N SER A 18 -2.82 26.38 -7.70
CA SER A 18 -3.94 27.24 -8.03
C SER A 18 -4.96 27.19 -6.89
N PRO A 19 -5.55 28.34 -6.46
CA PRO A 19 -6.58 28.40 -5.41
C PRO A 19 -7.77 27.45 -5.66
N GLU A 20 -8.08 27.20 -6.94
CA GLU A 20 -9.13 26.27 -7.35
C GLU A 20 -8.79 24.80 -7.03
N VAL A 21 -7.53 24.40 -7.22
CA VAL A 21 -7.06 23.03 -6.90
C VAL A 21 -7.08 22.81 -5.39
N GLU A 22 -6.64 23.80 -4.62
CA GLU A 22 -6.68 23.74 -3.15
C GLU A 22 -8.12 23.66 -2.62
N ALA A 23 -9.03 24.44 -3.19
CA ALA A 23 -10.45 24.40 -2.81
C ALA A 23 -11.09 23.03 -3.13
N LYS A 24 -10.80 22.44 -4.31
CA LYS A 24 -11.26 21.10 -4.69
C LYS A 24 -10.69 20.02 -3.78
N MET A 25 -9.40 20.09 -3.45
CA MET A 25 -8.77 19.14 -2.52
C MET A 25 -9.37 19.22 -1.12
N LYS A 26 -9.63 20.44 -0.62
CA LYS A 26 -10.27 20.65 0.68
C LYS A 26 -11.70 20.11 0.71
N ALA A 27 -12.47 20.34 -0.35
CA ALA A 27 -13.82 19.81 -0.49
C ALA A 27 -13.84 18.28 -0.56
N LEU A 28 -12.93 17.68 -1.32
CA LEU A 28 -12.77 16.23 -1.41
C LEU A 28 -12.40 15.63 -0.04
N LYS A 29 -11.43 16.24 0.66
CA LYS A 29 -11.04 15.82 2.01
C LYS A 29 -12.25 15.82 2.97
N GLY A 30 -13.05 16.89 2.98
CA GLY A 30 -14.25 16.95 3.82
C GLY A 30 -15.29 15.87 3.50
N LYS A 31 -15.45 15.48 2.22
CA LYS A 31 -16.33 14.37 1.83
C LYS A 31 -15.75 13.02 2.26
N LEU A 32 -14.44 12.84 2.12
CA LEU A 32 -13.73 11.62 2.54
C LEU A 32 -13.79 11.42 4.06
N ASP A 33 -13.67 12.50 4.85
CA ASP A 33 -13.82 12.43 6.30
C ASP A 33 -15.23 12.00 6.69
N LYS A 34 -16.28 12.57 6.07
CA LYS A 34 -17.66 12.14 6.29
C LYS A 34 -17.87 10.67 5.90
N TYR A 35 -17.31 10.24 4.80
CA TYR A 35 -17.42 8.86 4.33
C TYR A 35 -16.71 7.89 5.29
N LYS A 36 -15.49 8.21 5.71
CA LYS A 36 -14.74 7.47 6.72
C LYS A 36 -15.56 7.32 8.00
N ASP A 37 -16.11 8.43 8.52
CA ASP A 37 -16.87 8.42 9.78
C ASP A 37 -18.15 7.58 9.65
N ALA A 38 -18.85 7.65 8.52
CA ALA A 38 -20.01 6.81 8.23
C ALA A 38 -19.65 5.32 8.19
N ILE A 39 -18.56 4.96 7.50
CA ILE A 39 -18.07 3.57 7.45
C ILE A 39 -17.73 3.06 8.86
N LEU A 40 -16.94 3.83 9.63
CA LEU A 40 -16.49 3.40 10.97
C LEU A 40 -17.64 3.28 11.97
N LYS A 41 -18.72 4.03 11.77
CA LYS A 41 -19.95 3.91 12.57
C LYS A 41 -20.70 2.62 12.27
N ASP A 42 -20.80 2.25 10.99
CA ASP A 42 -21.63 1.16 10.52
C ASP A 42 -20.89 -0.20 10.52
N VAL A 43 -19.56 -0.19 10.37
CA VAL A 43 -18.72 -1.40 10.27
C VAL A 43 -17.57 -1.30 11.28
N LYS A 44 -17.73 -1.97 12.41
CA LYS A 44 -16.76 -1.92 13.53
C LYS A 44 -15.46 -2.68 13.25
N GLU A 45 -15.51 -3.66 12.36
CA GLU A 45 -14.42 -4.55 11.99
C GLU A 45 -13.44 -3.90 10.99
N VAL A 46 -13.69 -2.65 10.56
CA VAL A 46 -12.77 -1.92 9.69
C VAL A 46 -11.44 -1.70 10.38
N THR A 47 -10.37 -2.09 9.70
CA THR A 47 -8.98 -1.90 10.17
C THR A 47 -8.29 -0.76 9.46
N SER A 48 -8.61 -0.55 8.18
CA SER A 48 -7.94 0.51 7.42
C SER A 48 -8.83 1.02 6.29
N ILE A 49 -8.67 2.32 5.97
CA ILE A 49 -9.29 3.00 4.83
C ILE A 49 -8.19 3.79 4.12
N SER A 50 -8.07 3.64 2.81
CA SER A 50 -7.09 4.39 2.02
C SER A 50 -7.61 4.71 0.62
N LEU A 51 -6.96 5.65 -0.06
CA LEU A 51 -7.20 5.98 -1.46
C LEU A 51 -6.22 5.20 -2.32
N LEU A 52 -6.74 4.40 -3.22
CA LEU A 52 -5.92 3.73 -4.23
C LEU A 52 -5.49 4.73 -5.32
N PRO A 53 -4.31 4.52 -5.91
CA PRO A 53 -3.94 5.26 -7.12
C PRO A 53 -4.97 4.99 -8.23
N PRO A 54 -5.18 5.95 -9.14
CA PRO A 54 -6.08 5.76 -10.26
C PRO A 54 -5.66 4.52 -11.08
N PRO A 55 -6.63 3.71 -11.54
CA PRO A 55 -6.33 2.53 -12.33
C PRO A 55 -5.58 2.92 -13.62
N LYS A 56 -4.69 2.05 -14.07
CA LYS A 56 -4.03 2.24 -15.36
C LYS A 56 -5.04 1.99 -16.48
N ALA A 57 -5.19 2.96 -17.42
CA ALA A 57 -6.04 2.79 -18.57
C ALA A 57 -5.60 1.60 -19.44
N ARG A 58 -6.52 0.75 -19.82
CA ARG A 58 -6.27 -0.24 -20.86
C ARG A 58 -6.32 0.45 -22.23
N PRO A 59 -5.63 -0.07 -23.26
CA PRO A 59 -5.72 0.50 -24.61
C PRO A 59 -7.19 0.60 -25.06
N GLY A 60 -7.66 1.83 -25.34
CA GLY A 60 -9.03 2.10 -25.77
C GLY A 60 -10.04 2.39 -24.65
N GLU A 61 -9.68 2.28 -23.39
CA GLU A 61 -10.54 2.57 -22.25
C GLU A 61 -10.45 4.05 -21.85
N LYS A 62 -11.59 4.73 -21.76
CA LYS A 62 -11.66 6.09 -21.21
C LYS A 62 -11.88 6.01 -19.71
N LEU A 63 -10.82 6.26 -18.94
CA LEU A 63 -10.95 6.38 -17.49
C LEU A 63 -11.73 7.64 -17.10
N ASN A 64 -12.67 7.48 -16.20
CA ASN A 64 -13.32 8.61 -15.56
C ASN A 64 -12.36 9.21 -14.51
N LYS A 65 -11.79 10.37 -14.81
CA LYS A 65 -10.80 11.04 -13.94
C LYS A 65 -11.39 11.54 -12.62
N ASP A 66 -12.71 11.59 -12.50
CA ASP A 66 -13.39 12.05 -11.30
C ASP A 66 -13.66 10.91 -10.30
N GLU A 67 -13.43 9.66 -10.70
CA GLU A 67 -13.61 8.52 -9.81
C GLU A 67 -12.51 8.45 -8.74
N VAL A 68 -12.94 8.26 -7.49
CA VAL A 68 -12.08 8.13 -6.32
C VAL A 68 -12.22 6.72 -5.77
N HIS A 69 -11.19 5.91 -5.95
CA HIS A 69 -11.17 4.53 -5.49
C HIS A 69 -10.79 4.46 -4.01
N VAL A 70 -11.73 4.05 -3.17
CA VAL A 70 -11.55 3.96 -1.72
C VAL A 70 -11.40 2.50 -1.33
N PHE A 71 -10.22 2.14 -0.86
CA PHE A 71 -9.92 0.81 -0.35
C PHE A 71 -10.32 0.70 1.12
N ILE A 72 -11.02 -0.37 1.47
CA ILE A 72 -11.54 -0.62 2.82
C ILE A 72 -11.11 -2.02 3.22
N LEU A 73 -10.24 -2.12 4.23
CA LEU A 73 -9.76 -3.38 4.78
C LEU A 73 -10.53 -3.73 6.04
N VAL A 74 -11.05 -4.96 6.09
CA VAL A 74 -11.93 -5.43 7.16
C VAL A 74 -11.34 -6.67 7.83
N ASP A 75 -11.35 -6.70 9.15
CA ASP A 75 -10.95 -7.87 9.94
C ASP A 75 -12.04 -8.93 9.92
N ASP A 76 -11.70 -10.11 9.40
CA ASP A 76 -12.56 -11.28 9.32
C ASP A 76 -12.11 -12.44 10.22
N ALA A 77 -11.25 -12.17 11.21
CA ALA A 77 -10.69 -13.22 12.08
C ALA A 77 -11.77 -14.02 12.83
N LYS A 78 -12.91 -13.40 13.11
CA LYS A 78 -14.06 -14.04 13.77
C LYS A 78 -15.08 -14.65 12.80
N THR A 79 -14.84 -14.54 11.49
CA THR A 79 -15.77 -14.99 10.46
C THR A 79 -15.39 -16.36 9.95
N ASP A 80 -16.37 -17.27 9.91
CA ASP A 80 -16.20 -18.60 9.31
C ASP A 80 -15.82 -18.46 7.83
N LYS A 81 -14.86 -19.29 7.38
CA LYS A 81 -14.36 -19.28 6.00
C LYS A 81 -15.48 -19.35 4.95
N PHE A 82 -16.51 -20.14 5.19
CA PHE A 82 -17.67 -20.28 4.30
C PHE A 82 -18.59 -19.05 4.28
N LYS A 83 -18.47 -18.14 5.23
CA LYS A 83 -19.26 -16.90 5.33
C LYS A 83 -18.53 -15.67 4.79
N ARG A 84 -17.29 -15.80 4.30
CA ARG A 84 -16.47 -14.68 3.81
C ARG A 84 -17.06 -14.02 2.57
N LEU A 85 -17.47 -14.81 1.56
CA LEU A 85 -18.08 -14.26 0.34
C LEU A 85 -19.38 -13.49 0.64
N PRO A 86 -20.36 -14.06 1.36
CA PRO A 86 -21.54 -13.30 1.78
C PRO A 86 -21.21 -12.04 2.60
N LEU A 87 -20.15 -12.05 3.39
CA LEU A 87 -19.69 -10.88 4.14
C LEU A 87 -19.18 -9.79 3.20
N ILE A 88 -18.34 -10.12 2.23
CA ILE A 88 -17.81 -9.17 1.24
C ILE A 88 -18.96 -8.55 0.46
N ASP A 89 -19.92 -9.34 -0.03
CA ASP A 89 -21.08 -8.86 -0.78
C ASP A 89 -21.90 -7.87 0.05
N LYS A 90 -22.21 -8.23 1.30
CA LYS A 90 -22.92 -7.37 2.24
C LYS A 90 -22.18 -6.05 2.46
N LEU A 91 -20.88 -6.10 2.76
CA LEU A 91 -20.06 -4.93 3.02
C LEU A 91 -19.91 -4.05 1.77
N THR A 92 -19.77 -4.65 0.60
CA THR A 92 -19.69 -3.94 -0.67
C THR A 92 -20.98 -3.17 -0.95
N ILE A 93 -22.15 -3.79 -0.74
CA ILE A 93 -23.45 -3.13 -0.91
C ILE A 93 -23.59 -1.98 0.10
N GLN A 94 -23.26 -2.23 1.37
CA GLN A 94 -23.39 -1.23 2.44
C GLN A 94 -22.49 -0.03 2.21
N THR A 95 -21.19 -0.25 1.90
CA THR A 95 -20.23 0.83 1.65
C THR A 95 -20.53 1.59 0.37
N SER A 96 -21.03 0.91 -0.68
CA SER A 96 -21.46 1.55 -1.93
C SER A 96 -22.67 2.45 -1.74
N LYS A 97 -23.63 2.06 -0.88
CA LYS A 97 -24.77 2.91 -0.52
C LYS A 97 -24.29 4.17 0.20
N LEU A 98 -23.45 4.04 1.22
CA LEU A 98 -22.87 5.18 1.93
C LEU A 98 -22.05 6.10 1.00
N ALA A 99 -21.33 5.53 0.04
CA ALA A 99 -20.61 6.29 -0.97
C ALA A 99 -21.56 7.13 -1.83
N THR A 100 -22.62 6.52 -2.36
CA THR A 100 -23.59 7.19 -3.23
C THR A 100 -24.29 8.35 -2.50
N ASP A 101 -24.58 8.19 -1.20
CA ASP A 101 -25.23 9.21 -0.38
C ASP A 101 -24.33 10.45 -0.18
N ILE A 102 -22.99 10.28 -0.23
CA ILE A 102 -22.02 11.36 0.02
C ILE A 102 -21.43 11.90 -1.28
N ASP A 103 -20.94 11.02 -2.15
CA ASP A 103 -20.42 11.36 -3.48
C ASP A 103 -20.44 10.13 -4.39
N LYS A 104 -21.21 10.22 -5.50
CA LYS A 104 -21.35 9.16 -6.51
C LYS A 104 -20.02 8.76 -7.19
N ASN A 105 -18.99 9.61 -7.08
CA ASN A 105 -17.69 9.34 -7.66
C ASN A 105 -16.85 8.42 -6.75
N PHE A 106 -17.25 8.18 -5.50
CA PHE A 106 -16.57 7.24 -4.62
C PHE A 106 -16.86 5.80 -5.07
N LYS A 107 -15.78 5.05 -5.28
CA LYS A 107 -15.80 3.63 -5.70
C LYS A 107 -15.16 2.80 -4.60
N PRO A 108 -15.93 2.30 -3.63
CA PRO A 108 -15.41 1.48 -2.56
C PRO A 108 -14.95 0.11 -3.10
N GLN A 109 -13.82 -0.34 -2.58
CA GLN A 109 -13.25 -1.67 -2.80
C GLN A 109 -13.01 -2.30 -1.44
N VAL A 110 -13.83 -3.27 -1.10
CA VAL A 110 -13.73 -3.99 0.18
C VAL A 110 -12.84 -5.21 0.00
N MET A 111 -11.92 -5.41 0.94
CA MET A 111 -11.07 -6.59 1.03
C MET A 111 -11.03 -7.08 2.48
N LEU A 112 -11.01 -8.38 2.68
CA LEU A 112 -10.80 -8.99 3.98
C LEU A 112 -9.31 -9.13 4.29
N ILE A 113 -8.93 -9.09 5.57
CA ILE A 113 -7.52 -9.34 5.98
C ILE A 113 -7.08 -10.74 5.52
N SER A 114 -7.96 -11.74 5.55
CA SER A 114 -7.63 -13.08 5.04
C SER A 114 -7.29 -13.08 3.55
N GLU A 115 -7.99 -12.29 2.72
CA GLU A 115 -7.69 -12.17 1.28
C GLU A 115 -6.36 -11.46 1.03
N LEU A 116 -6.07 -10.41 1.82
CA LEU A 116 -4.78 -9.73 1.77
C LEU A 116 -3.64 -10.69 2.13
N LYS A 117 -3.82 -11.53 3.17
CA LYS A 117 -2.85 -12.57 3.54
C LYS A 117 -2.66 -13.60 2.41
N GLU A 118 -3.74 -14.08 1.81
CA GLU A 118 -3.68 -14.99 0.66
C GLU A 118 -2.94 -14.35 -0.53
N ALA A 119 -3.21 -13.06 -0.81
CA ALA A 119 -2.49 -12.33 -1.84
C ALA A 119 -0.98 -12.22 -1.56
N CYS A 120 -0.57 -12.08 -0.29
CA CYS A 120 0.84 -12.09 0.10
C CYS A 120 1.47 -13.49 -0.10
N TYR A 121 0.77 -14.56 0.29
CA TYR A 121 1.25 -15.94 0.09
C TYR A 121 1.34 -16.32 -1.40
N ASP A 122 0.40 -15.85 -2.20
CA ASP A 122 0.36 -16.08 -3.65
C ASP A 122 1.33 -15.16 -4.43
N ALA A 123 2.12 -14.32 -3.71
CA ALA A 123 3.06 -13.36 -4.29
C ALA A 123 2.41 -12.43 -5.35
N LYS A 124 1.18 -11.95 -5.10
CA LYS A 124 0.48 -10.98 -5.96
C LYS A 124 1.10 -9.58 -5.83
N HIS A 125 2.35 -9.46 -6.28
CA HIS A 125 3.19 -8.27 -6.05
C HIS A 125 2.54 -6.97 -6.53
N ASP A 126 1.89 -6.95 -7.69
CA ASP A 126 1.25 -5.75 -8.24
C ASP A 126 0.10 -5.25 -7.34
N LEU A 127 -0.70 -6.17 -6.81
CA LEU A 127 -1.79 -5.85 -5.89
C LEU A 127 -1.23 -5.30 -4.56
N ILE A 128 -0.22 -5.96 -4.01
CA ILE A 128 0.42 -5.55 -2.74
C ILE A 128 1.07 -4.17 -2.91
N ALA A 129 1.80 -3.94 -3.99
CA ALA A 129 2.43 -2.65 -4.30
C ALA A 129 1.38 -1.54 -4.49
N MET A 130 0.26 -1.82 -5.16
CA MET A 130 -0.83 -0.87 -5.33
C MET A 130 -1.43 -0.48 -3.97
N ILE A 131 -1.66 -1.43 -3.07
CA ILE A 131 -2.18 -1.17 -1.72
C ILE A 131 -1.14 -0.40 -0.89
N ALA A 132 0.14 -0.79 -0.94
CA ALA A 132 1.22 -0.14 -0.21
C ALA A 132 1.46 1.32 -0.66
N THR A 133 1.18 1.65 -1.93
CA THR A 133 1.29 3.03 -2.46
C THR A 133 0.03 3.86 -2.24
N SER A 134 -1.02 3.30 -1.65
CA SER A 134 -2.26 4.02 -1.36
C SER A 134 -2.06 5.14 -0.32
N SER A 135 -2.91 6.17 -0.40
CA SER A 135 -2.91 7.26 0.59
C SER A 135 -3.81 6.89 1.76
N ILE A 136 -3.23 6.68 2.93
CA ILE A 136 -3.92 6.23 4.14
C ILE A 136 -4.80 7.36 4.68
N ILE A 137 -6.09 7.06 4.96
CA ILE A 137 -7.05 7.96 5.61
C ILE A 137 -7.29 7.52 7.05
N TYR A 138 -7.37 6.22 7.28
CA TYR A 138 -7.53 5.59 8.59
C TYR A 138 -6.80 4.26 8.60
N ASP A 139 -6.06 3.98 9.68
CA ASP A 139 -5.33 2.72 9.80
C ASP A 139 -5.09 2.34 11.26
N LYS A 140 -5.29 1.07 11.58
CA LYS A 140 -4.92 0.47 12.87
C LYS A 140 -3.49 -0.09 12.87
N GLY A 141 -2.70 0.20 11.83
CA GLY A 141 -1.28 -0.13 11.73
C GLY A 141 -0.91 -1.08 10.58
N LEU A 142 -1.85 -1.87 10.05
CA LEU A 142 -1.53 -2.90 9.04
C LEU A 142 -1.10 -2.31 7.70
N LEU A 143 -1.81 -1.30 7.18
CA LEU A 143 -1.42 -0.67 5.90
C LEU A 143 -0.14 0.15 6.04
N SER A 144 0.05 0.84 7.14
CA SER A 144 1.30 1.56 7.43
C SER A 144 2.49 0.62 7.45
N ALA A 145 2.37 -0.51 8.11
CA ALA A 145 3.43 -1.51 8.14
C ALA A 145 3.68 -2.16 6.75
N LEU A 146 2.63 -2.43 5.98
CA LEU A 146 2.76 -2.92 4.61
C LEU A 146 3.52 -1.91 3.74
N LYS A 147 3.21 -0.62 3.88
CA LYS A 147 3.90 0.46 3.17
C LYS A 147 5.38 0.54 3.54
N VAL A 148 5.70 0.54 4.83
CA VAL A 148 7.09 0.55 5.32
C VAL A 148 7.84 -0.68 4.82
N SER A 149 7.23 -1.87 4.89
CA SER A 149 7.83 -3.12 4.39
C SER A 149 8.11 -3.06 2.89
N GLU A 150 7.21 -2.50 2.09
CA GLU A 150 7.39 -2.37 0.63
C GLU A 150 8.50 -1.38 0.30
N VAL A 151 8.58 -0.25 0.99
CA VAL A 151 9.67 0.73 0.82
C VAL A 151 11.02 0.09 1.20
N HIS A 152 11.11 -0.56 2.37
CA HIS A 152 12.31 -1.23 2.83
C HIS A 152 12.74 -2.35 1.87
N LYS A 153 11.80 -3.15 1.38
CA LYS A 153 12.05 -4.17 0.35
C LYS A 153 12.68 -3.55 -0.89
N ASN A 154 12.10 -2.47 -1.40
CA ASN A 154 12.58 -1.80 -2.61
C ASN A 154 13.99 -1.19 -2.41
N MET A 155 14.27 -0.59 -1.25
CA MET A 155 15.60 -0.09 -0.89
C MET A 155 16.62 -1.24 -0.84
N THR A 156 16.28 -2.33 -0.16
CA THR A 156 17.16 -3.49 0.03
C THR A 156 17.43 -4.21 -1.28
N THR A 157 16.40 -4.51 -2.07
CA THR A 157 16.55 -5.18 -3.35
C THR A 157 17.32 -4.33 -4.35
N LYS A 158 17.07 -3.02 -4.42
CA LYS A 158 17.84 -2.12 -5.29
C LYS A 158 19.32 -2.05 -4.93
N LYS A 159 19.67 -2.05 -3.64
CA LYS A 159 21.06 -1.96 -3.19
C LYS A 159 21.81 -3.28 -3.33
N PHE A 160 21.13 -4.39 -3.13
CA PHE A 160 21.72 -5.73 -3.10
C PHE A 160 21.15 -6.66 -4.18
N GLU A 161 20.78 -6.11 -5.34
CA GLU A 161 20.08 -6.79 -6.44
C GLU A 161 20.72 -8.14 -6.82
N LYS A 162 22.06 -8.23 -6.79
CA LYS A 162 22.78 -9.46 -7.16
C LYS A 162 22.74 -10.53 -6.07
N TYR A 163 22.43 -10.17 -4.85
CA TYR A 163 22.60 -11.05 -3.68
C TYR A 163 21.27 -11.40 -3.02
N VAL A 164 20.24 -10.56 -3.12
CA VAL A 164 18.95 -10.82 -2.49
C VAL A 164 18.16 -11.81 -3.31
N VAL A 165 17.96 -13.02 -2.77
CA VAL A 165 17.14 -14.06 -3.35
C VAL A 165 15.69 -13.92 -2.95
N SER A 166 15.44 -13.57 -1.67
CA SER A 166 14.08 -13.42 -1.15
C SER A 166 14.03 -12.39 -0.02
N TYR A 167 12.93 -11.65 0.03
CA TYR A 167 12.57 -10.74 1.10
C TYR A 167 11.22 -11.16 1.65
N ILE A 168 11.15 -11.46 2.94
CA ILE A 168 9.95 -11.98 3.60
C ILE A 168 9.67 -11.10 4.81
N ALA A 169 8.52 -10.42 4.81
CA ALA A 169 8.02 -9.76 6.00
C ALA A 169 7.25 -10.77 6.86
N VAL A 170 7.57 -10.82 8.15
CA VAL A 170 7.04 -11.79 9.11
C VAL A 170 6.61 -11.07 10.39
N GLY A 171 6.27 -11.81 11.42
CA GLY A 171 6.04 -11.27 12.76
C GLY A 171 4.58 -11.12 13.14
N SER A 172 4.36 -10.46 14.27
CA SER A 172 3.07 -10.32 14.95
C SER A 172 2.05 -9.59 14.09
N LEU A 173 2.47 -8.53 13.41
CA LEU A 173 1.63 -7.75 12.52
C LEU A 173 0.95 -8.61 11.43
N PHE A 174 1.73 -9.46 10.76
CA PHE A 174 1.21 -10.32 9.68
C PHE A 174 0.45 -11.55 10.20
N ARG A 175 0.58 -11.86 11.50
CA ARG A 175 -0.29 -12.84 12.18
C ARG A 175 -1.62 -12.25 12.61
N GLY A 176 -1.74 -10.91 12.66
CA GLY A 176 -2.96 -10.21 13.04
C GLY A 176 -3.01 -9.83 14.51
N ASP A 177 -1.86 -9.63 15.15
CA ASP A 177 -1.80 -9.15 16.54
C ASP A 177 -2.32 -7.70 16.63
N ALA A 178 -3.01 -7.38 17.70
CA ALA A 178 -3.75 -6.13 17.84
C ALA A 178 -2.86 -4.88 18.05
N ASP A 179 -1.61 -5.06 18.50
CA ASP A 179 -0.66 -3.96 18.79
C ASP A 179 0.76 -4.35 18.35
N PRO A 180 1.02 -4.43 17.05
CA PRO A 180 2.36 -4.73 16.55
C PRO A 180 3.29 -3.54 16.78
N LYS A 181 4.43 -3.78 17.46
CA LYS A 181 5.41 -2.73 17.78
C LYS A 181 6.54 -2.61 16.76
N ASP A 182 6.75 -3.67 15.97
CA ASP A 182 7.84 -3.79 15.02
C ASP A 182 7.43 -4.60 13.79
N ILE A 183 8.24 -4.50 12.76
CA ILE A 183 8.11 -5.26 11.52
C ILE A 183 9.35 -6.14 11.41
N ASP A 184 9.15 -7.43 11.60
CA ASP A 184 10.21 -8.41 11.41
C ASP A 184 10.39 -8.73 9.93
N VAL A 185 11.64 -8.79 9.47
CA VAL A 185 11.97 -9.18 8.10
C VAL A 185 13.03 -10.26 8.09
N ALA A 186 12.85 -11.25 7.20
CA ALA A 186 13.85 -12.24 6.87
C ALA A 186 14.32 -12.01 5.42
N ILE A 187 15.64 -11.91 5.22
CA ILE A 187 16.23 -11.69 3.90
C ILE A 187 17.16 -12.84 3.60
N ILE A 188 16.88 -13.55 2.49
CA ILE A 188 17.71 -14.64 2.02
C ILE A 188 18.68 -14.08 0.98
N ILE A 189 19.96 -14.40 1.16
CA ILE A 189 21.06 -13.87 0.35
C ILE A 189 21.84 -15.02 -0.26
N ASP A 190 22.15 -14.90 -1.55
CA ASP A 190 23.13 -15.73 -2.23
C ASP A 190 24.55 -15.21 -1.92
N ASP A 191 25.34 -15.99 -1.19
CA ASP A 191 26.71 -15.67 -0.81
C ASP A 191 27.78 -16.42 -1.65
N THR A 192 27.37 -17.08 -2.73
CA THR A 192 28.28 -17.94 -3.53
C THR A 192 29.48 -17.20 -4.11
N ASP A 193 29.32 -15.94 -4.47
CA ASP A 193 30.38 -15.09 -5.03
C ASP A 193 31.21 -14.33 -3.99
N VAL A 194 30.84 -14.41 -2.71
CA VAL A 194 31.50 -13.67 -1.63
C VAL A 194 32.69 -14.45 -1.08
N LYS A 195 33.83 -14.37 -1.77
CA LYS A 195 35.04 -15.16 -1.45
C LYS A 195 36.01 -14.51 -0.44
N ARG A 196 35.83 -13.21 -0.13
CA ARG A 196 36.84 -12.43 0.62
C ARG A 196 36.50 -12.15 2.09
N MET A 197 35.38 -12.63 2.57
CA MET A 197 34.99 -12.44 3.98
C MET A 197 34.26 -13.68 4.51
N SER A 198 34.28 -13.85 5.83
CA SER A 198 33.53 -14.93 6.46
C SER A 198 32.01 -14.68 6.38
N ARG A 199 31.21 -15.74 6.45
CA ARG A 199 29.74 -15.62 6.50
C ARG A 199 29.26 -14.78 7.68
N PHE A 200 29.95 -14.87 8.81
CA PHE A 200 29.65 -14.06 9.99
C PHE A 200 29.86 -12.57 9.71
N GLU A 201 31.02 -12.21 9.17
CA GLU A 201 31.36 -10.83 8.82
C GLU A 201 30.40 -10.25 7.78
N LEU A 202 30.05 -11.03 6.76
CA LEU A 202 29.05 -10.66 5.72
C LEU A 202 27.71 -10.36 6.38
N LYS A 203 27.24 -11.27 7.25
CA LYS A 203 25.95 -11.12 7.96
C LYS A 203 25.91 -9.84 8.80
N GLU A 204 26.96 -9.56 9.58
CA GLU A 204 26.99 -8.37 10.44
C GLU A 204 27.02 -7.07 9.62
N LYS A 205 27.81 -7.01 8.54
CA LYS A 205 27.84 -5.85 7.65
C LYS A 205 26.49 -5.60 6.99
N LEU A 206 25.86 -6.66 6.44
CA LEU A 206 24.56 -6.53 5.80
C LEU A 206 23.47 -6.15 6.79
N ARG A 207 23.48 -6.76 7.99
CA ARG A 207 22.52 -6.44 9.05
C ARG A 207 22.56 -4.97 9.42
N ALA A 208 23.73 -4.38 9.63
CA ALA A 208 23.87 -2.97 9.97
C ALA A 208 23.26 -2.06 8.90
N ILE A 209 23.54 -2.33 7.62
CA ILE A 209 23.03 -1.54 6.50
C ILE A 209 21.51 -1.71 6.37
N ILE A 210 21.01 -2.94 6.47
CA ILE A 210 19.58 -3.26 6.33
C ILE A 210 18.76 -2.63 7.46
N LEU A 211 19.26 -2.64 8.69
CA LEU A 211 18.62 -1.98 9.83
C LEU A 211 18.54 -0.46 9.63
N THR A 212 19.62 0.19 9.15
CA THR A 212 19.60 1.62 8.82
C THR A 212 18.54 1.92 7.75
N MET A 213 18.44 1.09 6.70
CA MET A 213 17.38 1.24 5.69
C MET A 213 15.98 1.07 6.26
N GLY A 214 15.80 0.19 7.25
CA GLY A 214 14.53 0.02 7.95
C GLY A 214 14.13 1.28 8.72
N GLN A 215 15.08 1.92 9.38
CA GLN A 215 14.87 3.21 10.04
C GLN A 215 14.48 4.29 9.03
N ASP A 216 15.23 4.41 7.93
CA ASP A 216 14.93 5.38 6.86
C ASP A 216 13.52 5.15 6.28
N ALA A 217 13.13 3.89 6.03
CA ALA A 217 11.81 3.54 5.52
C ALA A 217 10.67 3.89 6.50
N SER A 218 10.92 3.85 7.80
CA SER A 218 9.91 4.18 8.83
C SER A 218 9.60 5.67 8.95
N HIS A 219 10.44 6.53 8.37
CA HIS A 219 10.27 7.99 8.37
C HIS A 219 9.51 8.51 7.12
N ILE A 220 9.09 7.62 6.22
CA ILE A 220 8.33 7.95 4.99
C ILE A 220 6.83 7.78 5.22
#